data_6e0c37d709021bb71def05cdfc8f22f6
#
_entry.id   6e0c37d709021bb71def05cdfc8f22f6
#
_cell.length_a   1.000
_cell.length_b   1.000
_cell.length_c   1.000
_cell.angle_alpha   90.00
_cell.angle_beta   90.00
_cell.angle_gamma   90.00
#
_symmetry.space_group_name_H-M   'P 1'
#
loop_
_entity.id
_entity.type
_entity.pdbx_description
1 polymer ?
#
loop_
_entity_poly.entity_id
_entity_poly.type
_entity_poly.pdbx_seq_one_letter_code
_entity_poly.pdbx_strand_id
1 'polypeptide(L)'
;MNEKVAVYDTKMTKTINNLDSELATIRAGRANPHVLDKLTVDYYGAPTPIQQVANVSVPEARVIQIQPWEKSMLKAIEKAILTSDIGINPTNDGASIRLVFPELTEERRKELAKDVKKKGEAAKVAVRNIRRDGNVAFKKLKGSEISEDGIKDLEDELQKITDKYITKIDKMVDAKSKEIMTV
;
A
#
# COMPACT_ATOMS: atom_id res chain seq x y z
N MET A 1 -12.62 -20.73 -15.98
CA MET A 1 -11.21 -20.33 -16.21
C MET A 1 -10.37 -21.59 -16.34
N ASN A 2 -9.62 -21.68 -17.42
CA ASN A 2 -8.76 -22.83 -17.68
C ASN A 2 -7.61 -22.86 -16.66
N GLU A 3 -7.21 -24.06 -16.19
CA GLU A 3 -6.13 -24.23 -15.21
C GLU A 3 -4.80 -23.63 -15.67
N LYS A 4 -4.50 -23.72 -16.99
CA LYS A 4 -3.31 -23.14 -17.60
C LYS A 4 -3.31 -21.59 -17.54
N VAL A 5 -4.47 -20.97 -17.53
CA VAL A 5 -4.65 -19.52 -17.42
C VAL A 5 -4.65 -19.07 -15.94
N ALA A 6 -5.13 -19.93 -15.03
CA ALA A 6 -5.22 -19.63 -13.60
C ALA A 6 -3.89 -19.24 -12.95
N VAL A 7 -2.77 -19.80 -13.42
CA VAL A 7 -1.42 -19.47 -12.94
C VAL A 7 -1.10 -17.99 -13.20
N TYR A 8 -1.49 -17.49 -14.36
CA TYR A 8 -1.25 -16.08 -14.75
C TYR A 8 -2.20 -15.13 -14.04
N ASP A 9 -3.45 -15.54 -13.82
CA ASP A 9 -4.40 -14.80 -12.99
C ASP A 9 -3.86 -14.61 -11.56
N THR A 10 -3.28 -15.66 -10.97
CA THR A 10 -2.63 -15.59 -9.66
C THR A 10 -1.46 -14.61 -9.64
N LYS A 11 -0.62 -14.62 -10.69
CA LYS A 11 0.50 -13.67 -10.83
C LYS A 11 0.02 -12.22 -10.96
N MET A 12 -1.03 -11.99 -11.74
CA MET A 12 -1.64 -10.67 -11.90
C MET A 12 -2.28 -10.19 -10.60
N THR A 13 -2.92 -11.07 -9.84
CA THR A 13 -3.45 -10.77 -8.50
C THR A 13 -2.35 -10.32 -7.55
N LYS A 14 -1.19 -10.96 -7.56
CA LYS A 14 -0.04 -10.52 -6.75
C LYS A 14 0.44 -9.12 -7.15
N THR A 15 0.45 -8.81 -8.43
CA THR A 15 0.79 -7.47 -8.92
C THR A 15 -0.19 -6.41 -8.39
N ILE A 16 -1.49 -6.71 -8.39
CA ILE A 16 -2.52 -5.83 -7.82
C ILE A 16 -2.31 -5.63 -6.32
N ASN A 17 -2.05 -6.70 -5.58
CA ASN A 17 -1.82 -6.62 -4.13
C ASN A 17 -0.58 -5.80 -3.79
N ASN A 18 0.49 -5.93 -4.59
CA ASN A 18 1.69 -5.12 -4.44
C ASN A 18 1.40 -3.64 -4.71
N LEU A 19 0.65 -3.32 -5.77
CA LEU A 19 0.24 -1.95 -6.06
C LEU A 19 -0.62 -1.37 -4.93
N ASP A 20 -1.57 -2.13 -4.41
CA ASP A 20 -2.41 -1.73 -3.29
C ASP A 20 -1.57 -1.38 -2.05
N SER A 21 -0.60 -2.22 -1.71
CA SER A 21 0.34 -1.98 -0.63
C SER A 21 1.20 -0.72 -0.86
N GLU A 22 1.70 -0.53 -2.07
CA GLU A 22 2.48 0.67 -2.43
C GLU A 22 1.64 1.94 -2.35
N LEU A 23 0.40 1.92 -2.83
CA LEU A 23 -0.50 3.06 -2.75
C LEU A 23 -0.91 3.37 -1.32
N ALA A 24 -1.05 2.36 -0.46
CA ALA A 24 -1.34 2.54 0.97
C ALA A 24 -0.23 3.28 1.72
N THR A 25 1.02 3.20 1.25
CA THR A 25 2.13 3.95 1.84
C THR A 25 2.11 5.44 1.51
N ILE A 26 1.40 5.84 0.46
CA ILE A 26 1.26 7.24 0.05
C ILE A 26 0.19 7.89 0.91
N ARG A 27 0.62 8.85 1.72
CA ARG A 27 -0.28 9.55 2.66
C ARG A 27 -0.90 10.77 1.98
N ALA A 28 -2.21 10.85 2.05
CA ALA A 28 -2.99 11.97 1.52
C ALA A 28 -3.23 13.07 2.56
N GLY A 29 -2.27 13.34 3.44
CA GLY A 29 -2.39 14.34 4.51
C GLY A 29 -3.20 13.91 5.72
N ARG A 30 -3.77 12.69 5.74
CA ARG A 30 -4.42 12.12 6.91
C ARG A 30 -3.42 11.40 7.80
N ALA A 31 -3.56 11.59 9.10
CA ALA A 31 -2.78 10.86 10.08
C ALA A 31 -3.16 9.37 10.05
N ASN A 32 -2.17 8.50 9.92
CA ASN A 32 -2.37 7.05 9.92
C ASN A 32 -1.65 6.46 11.13
N PRO A 33 -2.35 5.82 12.09
CA PRO A 33 -1.72 5.21 13.26
C PRO A 33 -0.73 4.10 12.93
N HIS A 34 -0.80 3.50 11.74
CA HIS A 34 0.18 2.50 11.28
C HIS A 34 1.61 3.02 11.13
N VAL A 35 1.83 4.33 11.17
CA VAL A 35 3.19 4.90 11.23
C VAL A 35 3.95 4.49 12.48
N LEU A 36 3.23 4.11 13.54
CA LEU A 36 3.78 3.69 14.82
C LEU A 36 4.07 2.19 14.89
N ASP A 37 3.67 1.40 13.89
CA ASP A 37 3.77 -0.07 13.93
C ASP A 37 5.20 -0.58 14.08
N LYS A 38 6.17 0.16 13.57
CA LYS A 38 7.60 -0.18 13.65
C LYS A 38 8.29 0.34 14.89
N LEU A 39 7.62 1.16 15.71
CA LEU A 39 8.18 1.75 16.89
C LEU A 39 7.96 0.86 18.11
N THR A 40 9.02 0.66 18.84
CA THR A 40 9.01 -0.05 20.12
C THR A 40 9.53 0.84 21.22
N VAL A 41 9.03 0.63 22.42
CA VAL A 41 9.51 1.27 23.65
C VAL A 41 9.99 0.21 24.63
N ASP A 42 10.90 0.57 25.49
CA ASP A 42 11.32 -0.30 26.60
C ASP A 42 10.21 -0.32 27.66
N TYR A 43 9.58 -1.48 27.80
CA TYR A 43 8.58 -1.76 28.81
C TYR A 43 9.09 -2.87 29.72
N TYR A 44 9.53 -2.47 30.92
CA TYR A 44 10.13 -3.37 31.91
C TYR A 44 11.27 -4.25 31.35
N GLY A 45 12.14 -3.64 30.54
CA GLY A 45 13.31 -4.30 29.96
C GLY A 45 13.06 -5.06 28.65
N ALA A 46 11.83 -5.06 28.14
CA ALA A 46 11.46 -5.70 26.89
C ALA A 46 11.01 -4.67 25.81
N PRO A 47 11.53 -4.75 24.57
CA PRO A 47 11.02 -3.94 23.47
C PRO A 47 9.55 -4.30 23.19
N THR A 48 8.66 -3.33 23.36
CA THR A 48 7.21 -3.53 23.23
C THR A 48 6.64 -2.52 22.24
N PRO A 49 5.78 -2.95 21.29
CA PRO A 49 5.10 -2.01 20.39
C PRO A 49 4.27 -0.98 21.15
N ILE A 50 4.23 0.26 20.65
CA ILE A 50 3.50 1.37 21.30
C ILE A 50 2.02 1.02 21.50
N GLN A 51 1.40 0.32 20.56
CA GLN A 51 -0.01 -0.08 20.64
C GLN A 51 -0.32 -1.03 21.80
N GLN A 52 0.68 -1.70 22.34
CA GLN A 52 0.51 -2.60 23.48
C GLN A 52 0.65 -1.91 24.84
N VAL A 53 1.17 -0.69 24.88
CA VAL A 53 1.38 0.08 26.12
C VAL A 53 0.54 1.35 26.18
N ALA A 54 -0.13 1.70 25.09
CA ALA A 54 -0.90 2.92 24.98
C ALA A 54 -2.14 2.73 24.07
N ASN A 55 -3.15 3.55 24.32
CA ASN A 55 -4.27 3.70 23.40
C ASN A 55 -3.90 4.71 22.32
N VAL A 56 -3.94 4.30 21.06
CA VAL A 56 -3.67 5.14 19.88
C VAL A 56 -4.99 5.50 19.21
N SER A 57 -5.27 6.78 19.09
CA SER A 57 -6.48 7.29 18.45
C SER A 57 -6.17 8.41 17.47
N VAL A 58 -7.10 8.69 16.57
CA VAL A 58 -7.03 9.79 15.59
C VAL A 58 -8.23 10.70 15.83
N PRO A 59 -8.15 11.64 16.81
CA PRO A 59 -9.28 12.52 17.15
C PRO A 59 -9.59 13.52 16.03
N GLU A 60 -8.61 13.89 15.23
CA GLU A 60 -8.73 14.77 14.08
C GLU A 60 -7.98 14.19 12.89
N ALA A 61 -8.32 14.62 11.67
CA ALA A 61 -7.79 14.07 10.44
C ALA A 61 -6.23 14.06 10.35
N ARG A 62 -5.58 15.00 11.04
CA ARG A 62 -4.12 15.17 11.02
C ARG A 62 -3.45 15.01 12.38
N VAL A 63 -4.16 14.50 13.37
CA VAL A 63 -3.66 14.36 14.73
C VAL A 63 -3.74 12.91 15.17
N ILE A 64 -2.61 12.35 15.59
CA ILE A 64 -2.56 11.08 16.31
C ILE A 64 -2.38 11.38 17.78
N GLN A 65 -3.24 10.82 18.62
CA GLN A 65 -3.16 10.90 20.07
C GLN A 65 -2.74 9.54 20.62
N ILE A 66 -1.65 9.55 21.41
CA ILE A 66 -1.13 8.38 22.10
C ILE A 66 -1.32 8.59 23.59
N GLN A 67 -2.18 7.81 24.20
CA GLN A 67 -2.47 7.88 25.62
C GLN A 67 -1.98 6.60 26.28
N PRO A 68 -0.81 6.62 26.97
CA PRO A 68 -0.29 5.45 27.64
C PRO A 68 -1.14 5.11 28.86
N TRP A 69 -1.27 3.83 29.13
CA TRP A 69 -1.99 3.37 30.34
C TRP A 69 -1.23 3.72 31.62
N GLU A 70 0.10 3.76 31.53
CA GLU A 70 0.98 4.19 32.62
C GLU A 70 1.66 5.52 32.26
N LYS A 71 1.45 6.55 33.06
CA LYS A 71 2.05 7.89 32.84
C LYS A 71 3.58 7.87 32.81
N SER A 72 4.21 6.90 33.46
CA SER A 72 5.65 6.71 33.43
C SER A 72 6.21 6.42 32.02
N MET A 73 5.36 5.91 31.11
CA MET A 73 5.74 5.59 29.73
C MET A 73 5.75 6.79 28.79
N LEU A 74 5.21 7.96 29.19
CA LEU A 74 5.16 9.15 28.33
C LEU A 74 6.52 9.55 27.78
N LYS A 75 7.53 9.62 28.64
CA LYS A 75 8.89 10.01 28.23
C LYS A 75 9.54 8.99 27.30
N ALA A 76 9.33 7.71 27.54
CA ALA A 76 9.86 6.63 26.70
C ALA A 76 9.23 6.66 25.30
N ILE A 77 7.92 6.86 25.20
CA ILE A 77 7.18 6.98 23.94
C ILE A 77 7.62 8.23 23.18
N GLU A 78 7.71 9.37 23.87
CA GLU A 78 8.18 10.64 23.26
C GLU A 78 9.59 10.49 22.69
N LYS A 79 10.51 9.89 23.44
CA LYS A 79 11.87 9.64 22.97
C LYS A 79 11.91 8.69 21.77
N ALA A 80 11.12 7.63 21.79
CA ALA A 80 11.04 6.70 20.67
C ALA A 80 10.56 7.39 19.37
N ILE A 81 9.61 8.30 19.47
CA ILE A 81 9.13 9.09 18.34
C ILE A 81 10.18 10.09 17.84
N LEU A 82 10.85 10.79 18.75
CA LEU A 82 11.90 11.76 18.41
C LEU A 82 13.09 11.11 17.69
N THR A 83 13.44 9.89 18.06
CA THR A 83 14.54 9.14 17.44
C THR A 83 14.13 8.36 16.20
N SER A 84 12.85 8.37 15.84
CA SER A 84 12.30 7.66 14.68
C SER A 84 12.36 8.50 13.40
N ASP A 85 12.14 7.83 12.26
CA ASP A 85 12.10 8.44 10.93
C ASP A 85 10.76 9.13 10.60
N ILE A 86 9.84 9.25 11.56
CA ILE A 86 8.52 9.85 11.33
C ILE A 86 8.65 11.34 10.96
N GLY A 87 9.66 12.03 11.48
CA GLY A 87 9.94 13.43 11.15
C GLY A 87 8.93 14.43 11.73
N ILE A 88 8.17 14.04 12.76
CA ILE A 88 7.20 14.88 13.45
C ILE A 88 7.58 15.01 14.92
N ASN A 89 7.60 16.24 15.42
CA ASN A 89 7.88 16.49 16.83
C ASN A 89 6.63 16.19 17.67
N PRO A 90 6.73 15.28 18.66
CA PRO A 90 5.62 15.00 19.56
C PRO A 90 5.39 16.16 20.53
N THR A 91 4.11 16.40 20.88
CA THR A 91 3.71 17.31 21.95
C THR A 91 3.20 16.50 23.13
N ASN A 92 3.79 16.70 24.30
CA ASN A 92 3.40 16.02 25.53
C ASN A 92 2.67 17.01 26.45
N ASP A 93 1.41 16.68 26.79
CA ASP A 93 0.58 17.49 27.70
C ASP A 93 0.56 16.97 29.15
N GLY A 94 1.40 15.98 29.47
CA GLY A 94 1.48 15.32 30.77
C GLY A 94 0.51 14.15 30.96
N ALA A 95 -0.41 13.92 30.04
CA ALA A 95 -1.35 12.80 30.05
C ALA A 95 -1.32 12.00 28.74
N SER A 96 -1.06 12.68 27.63
CA SER A 96 -1.01 12.07 26.30
C SER A 96 0.06 12.72 25.44
N ILE A 97 0.44 12.05 24.36
CA ILE A 97 1.34 12.56 23.33
C ILE A 97 0.53 12.78 22.07
N ARG A 98 0.66 13.97 21.46
CA ARG A 98 0.01 14.32 20.21
C ARG A 98 1.03 14.47 19.10
N LEU A 99 0.73 13.88 17.95
CA LEU A 99 1.45 14.05 16.70
C LEU A 99 0.58 14.82 15.73
N VAL A 100 0.99 16.04 15.40
CA VAL A 100 0.27 16.88 14.42
C VAL A 100 0.99 16.78 13.09
N PHE A 101 0.33 16.19 12.10
CA PHE A 101 0.85 16.08 10.74
C PHE A 101 0.59 17.39 9.98
N PRO A 102 1.60 17.95 9.28
CA PRO A 102 1.42 19.16 8.50
C PRO A 102 0.47 18.94 7.31
N GLU A 103 -0.20 20.01 6.89
CA GLU A 103 -0.97 20.00 5.65
C GLU A 103 -0.05 19.75 4.46
N LEU A 104 -0.55 18.97 3.48
CA LEU A 104 0.11 18.84 2.20
C LEU A 104 -0.03 20.15 1.42
N THR A 105 1.09 20.68 0.93
CA THR A 105 1.07 21.77 -0.02
C THR A 105 0.49 21.29 -1.36
N GLU A 106 -0.03 22.22 -2.17
CA GLU A 106 -0.54 21.89 -3.51
C GLU A 106 0.55 21.27 -4.40
N GLU A 107 1.79 21.74 -4.29
CA GLU A 107 2.94 21.17 -4.99
C GLU A 107 3.19 19.72 -4.57
N ARG A 108 3.16 19.44 -3.28
CA ARG A 108 3.36 18.08 -2.77
C ARG A 108 2.24 17.14 -3.18
N ARG A 109 1.00 17.60 -3.23
CA ARG A 109 -0.13 16.83 -3.77
C ARG A 109 0.07 16.47 -5.23
N LYS A 110 0.53 17.41 -6.06
CA LYS A 110 0.85 17.17 -7.47
C LYS A 110 1.97 16.15 -7.65
N GLU A 111 3.02 16.21 -6.83
CA GLU A 111 4.11 15.23 -6.83
C GLU A 111 3.60 13.83 -6.46
N LEU A 112 2.80 13.73 -5.42
CA LEU A 112 2.22 12.45 -4.99
C LEU A 112 1.28 11.87 -6.06
N ALA A 113 0.49 12.70 -6.72
CA ALA A 113 -0.37 12.26 -7.82
C ALA A 113 0.44 11.73 -9.00
N LYS A 114 1.57 12.37 -9.34
CA LYS A 114 2.50 11.85 -10.36
C LYS A 114 3.10 10.52 -9.95
N ASP A 115 3.50 10.36 -8.70
CA ASP A 115 4.06 9.11 -8.17
C ASP A 115 3.03 7.97 -8.22
N VAL A 116 1.77 8.25 -7.87
CA VAL A 116 0.65 7.28 -8.00
C VAL A 116 0.48 6.83 -9.45
N LYS A 117 0.48 7.75 -10.41
CA LYS A 117 0.40 7.42 -11.83
C LYS A 117 1.58 6.57 -12.30
N LYS A 118 2.79 6.91 -11.87
CA LYS A 118 4.00 6.16 -12.20
C LYS A 118 3.93 4.72 -11.68
N LYS A 119 3.47 4.53 -10.45
CA LYS A 119 3.27 3.19 -9.86
C LYS A 119 2.20 2.40 -10.61
N GLY A 120 1.11 3.05 -11.00
CA GLY A 120 0.05 2.45 -11.83
C GLY A 120 0.56 1.98 -13.19
N GLU A 121 1.36 2.79 -13.88
CA GLU A 121 1.96 2.42 -15.16
C GLU A 121 2.94 1.24 -15.01
N ALA A 122 3.76 1.22 -13.96
CA ALA A 122 4.64 0.10 -13.66
C ALA A 122 3.85 -1.20 -13.43
N ALA A 123 2.73 -1.14 -12.73
CA ALA A 123 1.85 -2.28 -12.52
C ALA A 123 1.21 -2.78 -13.82
N LYS A 124 0.78 -1.87 -14.71
CA LYS A 124 0.26 -2.24 -16.05
C LYS A 124 1.33 -2.92 -16.91
N VAL A 125 2.56 -2.43 -16.87
CA VAL A 125 3.69 -3.07 -17.57
C VAL A 125 3.91 -4.48 -17.03
N ALA A 126 3.90 -4.67 -15.72
CA ALA A 126 4.03 -5.99 -15.10
C ALA A 126 2.91 -6.94 -15.54
N VAL A 127 1.66 -6.50 -15.57
CA VAL A 127 0.52 -7.29 -16.03
C VAL A 127 0.66 -7.67 -17.51
N ARG A 128 1.08 -6.74 -18.37
CA ARG A 128 1.34 -7.02 -19.78
C ARG A 128 2.50 -8.00 -20.00
N ASN A 129 3.52 -7.94 -19.19
CA ASN A 129 4.62 -8.88 -19.22
C ASN A 129 4.15 -10.30 -18.84
N ILE A 130 3.35 -10.42 -17.80
CA ILE A 130 2.74 -11.69 -17.38
C ILE A 130 1.90 -12.28 -18.53
N ARG A 131 1.09 -11.47 -19.22
CA ARG A 131 0.34 -11.91 -20.41
C ARG A 131 1.28 -12.41 -21.50
N ARG A 132 2.33 -11.67 -21.81
CA ARG A 132 3.30 -12.05 -22.84
C ARG A 132 3.96 -13.39 -22.52
N ASP A 133 4.36 -13.60 -21.28
CA ASP A 133 4.95 -14.86 -20.81
C ASP A 133 3.94 -16.02 -20.96
N GLY A 134 2.69 -15.77 -20.65
CA GLY A 134 1.60 -16.74 -20.84
C GLY A 134 1.43 -17.13 -22.30
N ASN A 135 1.36 -16.15 -23.20
CA ASN A 135 1.22 -16.39 -24.63
C ASN A 135 2.41 -17.17 -25.21
N VAL A 136 3.63 -16.87 -24.75
CA VAL A 136 4.84 -17.63 -25.14
C VAL A 136 4.74 -19.08 -24.65
N ALA A 137 4.29 -19.28 -23.40
CA ALA A 137 4.12 -20.63 -22.86
C ALA A 137 3.05 -21.44 -23.60
N PHE A 138 1.92 -20.82 -23.94
CA PHE A 138 0.85 -21.49 -24.69
C PHE A 138 1.31 -21.90 -26.09
N LYS A 139 2.03 -21.05 -26.80
CA LYS A 139 2.58 -21.37 -28.13
C LYS A 139 3.52 -22.58 -28.14
N LYS A 140 4.23 -22.83 -27.04
CA LYS A 140 5.10 -24.03 -26.91
C LYS A 140 4.29 -25.34 -26.82
N LEU A 141 3.01 -25.28 -26.48
CA LEU A 141 2.12 -26.44 -26.37
C LEU A 141 1.43 -26.79 -27.70
N LYS A 142 1.66 -25.98 -28.76
CA LYS A 142 1.10 -26.21 -30.09
C LYS A 142 1.62 -27.52 -30.67
N GLY A 143 0.67 -28.36 -31.08
CA GLY A 143 0.99 -29.62 -31.78
C GLY A 143 1.41 -30.77 -30.86
N SER A 144 1.66 -30.57 -29.59
CA SER A 144 1.98 -31.63 -28.64
C SER A 144 0.82 -31.95 -27.69
N GLU A 145 0.19 -30.92 -27.11
CA GLU A 145 -0.88 -31.09 -26.13
C GLU A 145 -2.19 -30.39 -26.54
N ILE A 146 -2.10 -29.34 -27.36
CA ILE A 146 -3.24 -28.44 -27.64
C ILE A 146 -3.27 -28.10 -29.14
N SER A 147 -4.47 -28.06 -29.70
CA SER A 147 -4.70 -27.62 -31.08
C SER A 147 -4.49 -26.11 -31.24
N GLU A 148 -4.35 -25.65 -32.48
CA GLU A 148 -4.23 -24.22 -32.80
C GLU A 148 -5.41 -23.39 -32.27
N ASP A 149 -6.63 -23.90 -32.42
CA ASP A 149 -7.82 -23.23 -31.90
C ASP A 149 -7.82 -23.19 -30.37
N GLY A 150 -7.38 -24.28 -29.72
CA GLY A 150 -7.24 -24.30 -28.26
C GLY A 150 -6.19 -23.33 -27.73
N ILE A 151 -5.10 -23.09 -28.45
CA ILE A 151 -4.11 -22.04 -28.11
C ILE A 151 -4.76 -20.66 -28.19
N LYS A 152 -5.50 -20.40 -29.26
CA LYS A 152 -6.19 -19.13 -29.44
C LYS A 152 -7.21 -18.87 -28.34
N ASP A 153 -7.97 -19.88 -27.94
CA ASP A 153 -8.91 -19.75 -26.82
C ASP A 153 -8.21 -19.39 -25.50
N LEU A 154 -7.06 -19.98 -25.22
CA LEU A 154 -6.24 -19.65 -24.05
C LEU A 154 -5.69 -18.21 -24.12
N GLU A 155 -5.21 -17.78 -25.27
CA GLU A 155 -4.72 -16.41 -25.49
C GLU A 155 -5.87 -15.40 -25.33
N ASP A 156 -7.05 -15.68 -25.84
CA ASP A 156 -8.24 -14.81 -25.73
C ASP A 156 -8.72 -14.74 -24.27
N GLU A 157 -8.73 -15.85 -23.54
CA GLU A 157 -9.08 -15.88 -22.12
C GLU A 157 -8.07 -15.06 -21.29
N LEU A 158 -6.78 -15.24 -21.55
CA LEU A 158 -5.71 -14.48 -20.88
C LEU A 158 -5.79 -12.97 -21.21
N GLN A 159 -6.17 -12.62 -22.44
CA GLN A 159 -6.38 -11.22 -22.83
C GLN A 159 -7.53 -10.59 -22.05
N LYS A 160 -8.67 -11.27 -21.92
CA LYS A 160 -9.82 -10.79 -21.13
C LYS A 160 -9.44 -10.54 -19.67
N ILE A 161 -8.67 -11.46 -19.08
CA ILE A 161 -8.17 -11.31 -17.70
C ILE A 161 -7.22 -10.10 -17.60
N THR A 162 -6.31 -9.96 -18.54
CA THR A 162 -5.39 -8.83 -18.62
C THR A 162 -6.14 -7.50 -18.66
N ASP A 163 -7.14 -7.37 -19.50
CA ASP A 163 -7.95 -6.16 -19.63
C ASP A 163 -8.70 -5.83 -18.34
N LYS A 164 -9.20 -6.84 -17.65
CA LYS A 164 -9.85 -6.70 -16.34
C LYS A 164 -8.87 -6.14 -15.31
N TYR A 165 -7.63 -6.64 -15.25
CA TYR A 165 -6.63 -6.15 -14.31
C TYR A 165 -6.15 -4.74 -14.64
N ILE A 166 -5.96 -4.41 -15.92
CA ILE A 166 -5.63 -3.04 -16.34
C ILE A 166 -6.72 -2.06 -15.92
N THR A 167 -7.99 -2.40 -16.14
CA THR A 167 -9.12 -1.59 -15.70
C THR A 167 -9.13 -1.41 -14.18
N LYS A 168 -8.82 -2.47 -13.44
CA LYS A 168 -8.73 -2.41 -11.97
C LYS A 168 -7.60 -1.48 -11.52
N ILE A 169 -6.43 -1.55 -12.17
CA ILE A 169 -5.30 -0.64 -11.88
C ILE A 169 -5.71 0.81 -12.14
N ASP A 170 -6.36 1.12 -13.25
CA ASP A 170 -6.83 2.46 -13.56
C ASP A 170 -7.78 2.99 -12.48
N LYS A 171 -8.72 2.17 -12.02
CA LYS A 171 -9.64 2.54 -10.93
C LYS A 171 -8.91 2.81 -9.61
N MET A 172 -7.91 2.01 -9.28
CA MET A 172 -7.09 2.19 -8.07
C MET A 172 -6.30 3.49 -8.13
N VAL A 173 -5.69 3.80 -9.28
CA VAL A 173 -4.94 5.04 -9.51
C VAL A 173 -5.88 6.25 -9.43
N ASP A 174 -7.03 6.20 -10.06
CA ASP A 174 -8.01 7.29 -10.04
C ASP A 174 -8.54 7.55 -8.62
N ALA A 175 -8.88 6.49 -7.88
CA ALA A 175 -9.37 6.60 -6.51
C ALA A 175 -8.30 7.23 -5.59
N LYS A 176 -7.06 6.78 -5.70
CA LYS A 176 -5.95 7.34 -4.90
C LYS A 176 -5.62 8.78 -5.28
N SER A 177 -5.63 9.10 -6.57
CA SER A 177 -5.42 10.47 -7.06
C SER A 177 -6.49 11.43 -6.54
N LYS A 178 -7.76 11.02 -6.53
CA LYS A 178 -8.86 11.80 -5.96
C LYS A 178 -8.69 11.98 -4.45
N GLU A 179 -8.32 10.93 -3.73
CA GLU A 179 -8.04 11.00 -2.30
C GLU A 179 -6.96 12.05 -1.98
N ILE A 180 -5.87 12.06 -2.74
CA ILE A 180 -4.77 13.02 -2.57
C ILE A 180 -5.21 14.45 -2.86
N MET A 181 -6.07 14.66 -3.85
CA MET A 181 -6.49 16.00 -4.29
C MET A 181 -7.65 16.59 -3.49
N THR A 182 -8.39 15.79 -2.74
CA THR A 182 -9.61 16.22 -2.02
C THR A 182 -9.38 16.58 -0.55
N VAL A 183 -8.20 16.48 -0.02
CA VAL A 183 -7.89 16.77 1.41
C VAL A 183 -7.44 18.21 1.59
#